data_752832288bc8479302beb933c88f4b36
#
_entry.id   752832288bc8479302beb933c88f4b36
#
_cell.length_a   1.000
_cell.length_b   1.000
_cell.length_c   1.000
_cell.angle_alpha   90.00
_cell.angle_beta   90.00
_cell.angle_gamma   90.00
#
_symmetry.space_group_name_H-M   'P 1'
#
loop_
_entity.id
_entity.type
_entity.pdbx_description
1 polymer ?
#
loop_
_entity_poly.entity_id
_entity_poly.type
_entity_poly.pdbx_seq_one_letter_code
_entity_poly.pdbx_strand_id
1 'polypeptide(L)'
;MKANAMKRMKSMYVRQVAILLGLTFLCMVLLGVGFFTLSYRYQLQEIQTTLDRNAGFISSYADAALTKGGSLTDESFVNYIHSVVLLTDTTVLVCDTDGQVLCAAGSNLNQEAFNTPLQNLYVPSWAVNQLLRGREYSGMTTFNQLLNSRCYLTSEVLSPLTQDPTDPADLVPSGMATGFLFVAADATSVSEFLHSTLQLFLITAMVVLLISLIICSITVQRMVDPLKGMCAFAHKFAHGEVDTRVTEYANRDDEIGELAIAFNAMADSLAQAEQKRSEFVANVSHELKTPMTTIAGFADGILDGTIPPEKERESLQVISSETRRLSRLVRRMLELSRLQSSERVSAQEQFDAAELLIRVLVSLEAKITEKDLDVETELPDGPVMVWGDPDAVTQVCYNLLDNAVKFSFPKGKLTLKITSKAGKAYISIGNQGETIPPDQLSHIFDRFHKADSSRSTHKDGVGLGLYIVKTILNTYKEDVTVTSQDGFTEFTFTLSEV
;
A
#
# COMPACT_ATOMS: atom_id res chain seq x y z
N MET A 1 -7.32 27.41 21.17
CA MET A 1 -7.59 25.96 21.29
C MET A 1 -8.22 25.35 20.04
N LYS A 2 -9.22 25.94 19.37
CA LYS A 2 -9.84 25.40 18.13
C LYS A 2 -8.87 25.22 16.94
N ALA A 3 -7.94 26.14 16.69
CA ALA A 3 -6.99 26.07 15.58
C ALA A 3 -5.96 24.93 15.76
N ASN A 4 -5.54 24.62 16.99
CA ASN A 4 -4.65 23.50 17.29
C ASN A 4 -5.36 22.14 17.20
N ALA A 5 -6.64 22.07 17.57
CA ALA A 5 -7.46 20.85 17.39
C ALA A 5 -7.68 20.54 15.89
N MET A 6 -7.97 21.59 15.07
CA MET A 6 -8.13 21.43 13.62
C MET A 6 -6.81 21.07 12.90
N LYS A 7 -5.65 21.53 13.41
CA LYS A 7 -4.33 21.15 12.87
C LYS A 7 -3.95 19.71 13.28
N ARG A 8 -4.38 19.26 14.47
CA ARG A 8 -4.25 17.86 14.92
C ARG A 8 -5.11 16.89 14.09
N MET A 9 -6.33 17.29 13.70
CA MET A 9 -7.19 16.48 12.81
C MET A 9 -6.65 16.32 11.39
N LYS A 10 -5.67 17.12 10.95
CA LYS A 10 -4.97 16.95 9.67
C LYS A 10 -3.89 15.87 9.70
N SER A 11 -3.50 15.37 10.86
CA SER A 11 -2.56 14.24 10.95
C SER A 11 -3.24 12.96 10.47
N MET A 12 -2.63 12.28 9.53
CA MET A 12 -3.08 10.98 9.01
C MET A 12 -3.35 9.99 10.15
N TYR A 13 -2.52 10.04 11.21
CA TYR A 13 -2.69 9.28 12.45
C TYR A 13 -4.08 9.47 13.08
N VAL A 14 -4.44 10.72 13.41
CA VAL A 14 -5.73 11.01 14.10
C VAL A 14 -6.91 10.62 13.22
N ARG A 15 -6.81 10.83 11.92
CA ARG A 15 -7.88 10.48 10.98
C ARG A 15 -8.10 8.96 10.89
N GLN A 16 -7.03 8.17 10.82
CA GLN A 16 -7.14 6.71 10.78
C GLN A 16 -7.66 6.13 12.10
N VAL A 17 -7.13 6.60 13.24
CA VAL A 17 -7.64 6.21 14.57
C VAL A 17 -9.12 6.55 14.71
N ALA A 18 -9.55 7.74 14.31
CA ALA A 18 -10.96 8.14 14.39
C ALA A 18 -11.87 7.29 13.49
N ILE A 19 -11.44 6.92 12.29
CA ILE A 19 -12.21 6.06 11.37
C ILE A 19 -12.34 4.65 11.96
N LEU A 20 -11.26 4.05 12.44
CA LEU A 20 -11.27 2.70 12.99
C LEU A 20 -12.11 2.62 14.28
N LEU A 21 -11.94 3.60 15.18
CA LEU A 21 -12.79 3.67 16.40
C LEU A 21 -14.26 3.93 16.06
N GLY A 22 -14.54 4.78 15.07
CA GLY A 22 -15.91 5.01 14.60
C GLY A 22 -16.54 3.76 14.02
N LEU A 23 -15.79 2.97 13.26
CA LEU A 23 -16.28 1.71 12.71
C LEU A 23 -16.52 0.66 13.80
N THR A 24 -15.60 0.52 14.77
CA THR A 24 -15.79 -0.41 15.90
C THR A 24 -16.99 -0.02 16.77
N PHE A 25 -17.18 1.27 17.02
CA PHE A 25 -18.34 1.77 17.74
C PHE A 25 -19.65 1.48 16.98
N LEU A 26 -19.68 1.75 15.68
CA LEU A 26 -20.87 1.45 14.84
C LEU A 26 -21.20 -0.05 14.86
N CYS A 27 -20.21 -0.92 14.70
CA CYS A 27 -20.40 -2.37 14.80
C CYS A 27 -20.97 -2.79 16.16
N MET A 28 -20.47 -2.20 17.26
CA MET A 28 -20.98 -2.48 18.58
C MET A 28 -22.44 -2.04 18.77
N VAL A 29 -22.80 -0.86 18.26
CA VAL A 29 -24.19 -0.39 18.32
C VAL A 29 -25.11 -1.33 17.54
N LEU A 30 -24.73 -1.73 16.33
CA LEU A 30 -25.54 -2.67 15.53
C LEU A 30 -25.68 -4.04 16.19
N LEU A 31 -24.60 -4.59 16.72
CA LEU A 31 -24.61 -5.85 17.47
C LEU A 31 -25.45 -5.74 18.75
N GLY A 32 -25.34 -4.62 19.46
CA GLY A 32 -26.11 -4.35 20.64
C GLY A 32 -27.61 -4.32 20.35
N VAL A 33 -28.04 -3.55 19.35
CA VAL A 33 -29.47 -3.48 18.96
C VAL A 33 -30.00 -4.87 18.55
N GLY A 34 -29.23 -5.62 17.74
CA GLY A 34 -29.61 -6.99 17.37
C GLY A 34 -29.70 -7.92 18.55
N PHE A 35 -28.72 -7.91 19.44
CA PHE A 35 -28.70 -8.74 20.66
C PHE A 35 -29.86 -8.43 21.57
N PHE A 36 -30.16 -7.16 21.89
CA PHE A 36 -31.28 -6.77 22.73
C PHE A 36 -32.64 -7.14 22.13
N THR A 37 -32.78 -6.96 20.79
CA THR A 37 -34.02 -7.32 20.12
C THR A 37 -34.27 -8.83 20.17
N LEU A 38 -33.24 -9.64 19.93
CA LEU A 38 -33.32 -11.10 20.01
C LEU A 38 -33.59 -11.57 21.47
N SER A 39 -32.84 -11.01 22.42
CA SER A 39 -32.98 -11.36 23.85
C SER A 39 -34.38 -11.04 24.38
N TYR A 40 -34.91 -9.87 24.02
CA TYR A 40 -36.28 -9.47 24.38
C TYR A 40 -37.33 -10.43 23.78
N ARG A 41 -37.20 -10.75 22.48
CA ARG A 41 -38.10 -11.70 21.81
C ARG A 41 -38.04 -13.09 22.42
N TYR A 42 -36.83 -13.57 22.74
CA TYR A 42 -36.61 -14.86 23.35
C TYR A 42 -37.31 -14.94 24.73
N GLN A 43 -37.13 -13.94 25.58
CA GLN A 43 -37.75 -13.86 26.89
C GLN A 43 -39.28 -13.81 26.82
N LEU A 44 -39.82 -13.03 25.87
CA LEU A 44 -41.28 -13.00 25.67
C LEU A 44 -41.82 -14.36 25.25
N GLN A 45 -41.16 -15.03 24.33
CA GLN A 45 -41.57 -16.34 23.85
C GLN A 45 -41.52 -17.40 24.97
N GLU A 46 -40.49 -17.37 25.81
CA GLU A 46 -40.29 -18.27 26.91
C GLU A 46 -41.41 -18.09 27.98
N ILE A 47 -41.73 -16.82 28.32
CA ILE A 47 -42.84 -16.51 29.24
C ILE A 47 -44.17 -16.99 28.66
N GLN A 48 -44.49 -16.68 27.40
CA GLN A 48 -45.72 -17.13 26.75
C GLN A 48 -45.84 -18.65 26.77
N THR A 49 -44.77 -19.36 26.32
CA THR A 49 -44.76 -20.83 26.30
C THR A 49 -44.96 -21.41 27.71
N THR A 50 -44.41 -20.78 28.75
CA THR A 50 -44.55 -21.22 30.14
C THR A 50 -45.94 -20.96 30.66
N LEU A 51 -46.52 -19.79 30.35
CA LEU A 51 -47.89 -19.44 30.72
C LEU A 51 -48.90 -20.38 30.05
N ASP A 52 -48.79 -20.61 28.75
CA ASP A 52 -49.68 -21.50 27.98
C ASP A 52 -49.61 -22.93 28.51
N ARG A 53 -48.44 -23.43 28.82
CA ARG A 53 -48.26 -24.75 29.44
C ARG A 53 -48.90 -24.84 30.82
N ASN A 54 -48.69 -23.83 31.66
CA ASN A 54 -49.29 -23.80 33.01
C ASN A 54 -50.82 -23.66 32.93
N ALA A 55 -51.34 -22.83 32.03
CA ALA A 55 -52.75 -22.70 31.77
C ALA A 55 -53.34 -24.03 31.30
N GLY A 56 -52.69 -24.73 30.36
CA GLY A 56 -53.13 -26.04 29.88
C GLY A 56 -53.11 -27.12 30.96
N PHE A 57 -52.17 -27.11 31.90
CA PHE A 57 -52.22 -28.05 33.05
C PHE A 57 -53.39 -27.76 33.98
N ILE A 58 -53.62 -26.49 34.28
CA ILE A 58 -54.72 -26.10 35.21
C ILE A 58 -56.08 -26.32 34.55
N SER A 59 -56.25 -25.96 33.27
CA SER A 59 -57.51 -26.19 32.53
C SER A 59 -57.85 -27.68 32.41
N SER A 60 -56.80 -28.50 32.04
CA SER A 60 -57.03 -29.96 31.97
C SER A 60 -57.46 -30.58 33.27
N TYR A 61 -56.91 -30.11 34.41
CA TYR A 61 -57.34 -30.57 35.73
C TYR A 61 -58.78 -30.07 36.09
N ALA A 62 -59.02 -28.81 35.75
CA ALA A 62 -60.40 -28.19 35.99
C ALA A 62 -61.44 -28.93 35.15
N ASP A 63 -61.21 -29.18 33.89
CA ASP A 63 -62.13 -29.86 32.96
C ASP A 63 -62.38 -31.29 33.37
N ALA A 64 -61.39 -32.00 33.87
CA ALA A 64 -61.53 -33.33 34.44
C ALA A 64 -62.34 -33.30 35.76
N ALA A 65 -62.17 -32.32 36.59
CA ALA A 65 -62.95 -32.15 37.85
C ALA A 65 -64.42 -31.82 37.55
N LEU A 66 -64.65 -30.89 36.60
CA LEU A 66 -66.00 -30.55 36.15
C LEU A 66 -66.72 -31.73 35.51
N THR A 67 -66.05 -32.60 34.75
CA THR A 67 -66.61 -33.78 34.13
C THR A 67 -67.13 -34.81 35.21
N LYS A 68 -66.44 -34.88 36.33
CA LYS A 68 -66.83 -35.72 37.49
C LYS A 68 -67.89 -35.14 38.37
N GLY A 69 -68.46 -34.00 38.01
CA GLY A 69 -69.50 -33.31 38.81
C GLY A 69 -68.94 -32.47 39.97
N GLY A 70 -67.61 -32.18 39.97
CA GLY A 70 -66.96 -31.27 40.92
C GLY A 70 -67.20 -29.80 40.59
N SER A 71 -66.82 -28.92 41.50
CA SER A 71 -66.93 -27.47 41.35
C SER A 71 -65.56 -26.82 41.30
N LEU A 72 -65.45 -25.69 40.59
CA LEU A 72 -64.22 -24.85 40.56
C LEU A 72 -63.89 -24.22 41.92
N THR A 73 -64.79 -24.36 42.91
CA THR A 73 -64.61 -23.92 44.30
C THR A 73 -64.22 -25.06 45.25
N ASP A 74 -64.06 -26.30 44.74
CA ASP A 74 -63.70 -27.46 45.56
C ASP A 74 -62.30 -27.30 46.16
N GLU A 75 -62.13 -27.69 47.43
CA GLU A 75 -60.88 -27.59 48.16
C GLU A 75 -59.72 -28.29 47.44
N SER A 76 -59.98 -29.41 46.78
CA SER A 76 -58.97 -30.16 45.95
C SER A 76 -58.45 -29.34 44.76
N PHE A 77 -59.34 -28.60 44.08
CA PHE A 77 -58.99 -27.75 42.96
C PHE A 77 -58.24 -26.51 43.43
N VAL A 78 -58.70 -25.85 44.49
CA VAL A 78 -58.01 -24.70 45.07
C VAL A 78 -56.58 -25.04 45.54
N ASN A 79 -56.44 -26.20 46.25
CA ASN A 79 -55.11 -26.67 46.68
C ASN A 79 -54.19 -27.03 45.51
N TYR A 80 -54.72 -27.54 44.40
CA TYR A 80 -53.98 -27.78 43.20
C TYR A 80 -53.47 -26.46 42.62
N ILE A 81 -54.28 -25.44 42.46
CA ILE A 81 -53.90 -24.11 42.01
C ILE A 81 -52.76 -23.54 42.89
N HIS A 82 -52.94 -23.60 44.22
CA HIS A 82 -51.92 -23.12 45.16
C HIS A 82 -50.59 -23.87 44.96
N SER A 83 -50.59 -25.17 44.68
CA SER A 83 -49.43 -25.95 44.46
C SER A 83 -48.70 -25.54 43.13
N VAL A 84 -49.44 -25.34 42.04
CA VAL A 84 -48.93 -24.89 40.78
C VAL A 84 -48.31 -23.49 40.93
N VAL A 85 -49.02 -22.56 41.57
CA VAL A 85 -48.56 -21.21 41.80
C VAL A 85 -47.25 -21.17 42.58
N LEU A 86 -47.11 -21.97 43.65
CA LEU A 86 -45.87 -22.09 44.42
C LEU A 86 -44.70 -22.64 43.64
N LEU A 87 -44.94 -23.53 42.66
CA LEU A 87 -43.89 -24.15 41.83
C LEU A 87 -43.47 -23.28 40.65
N THR A 88 -44.37 -22.47 40.12
CA THR A 88 -44.18 -21.76 38.85
C THR A 88 -44.03 -20.26 38.98
N ASP A 89 -44.21 -19.71 40.21
CA ASP A 89 -44.22 -18.27 40.50
C ASP A 89 -45.15 -17.48 39.55
N THR A 90 -46.28 -18.11 39.20
CA THR A 90 -47.31 -17.47 38.38
C THR A 90 -48.48 -17.02 39.27
N THR A 91 -49.28 -16.12 38.78
CA THR A 91 -50.54 -15.71 39.44
C THR A 91 -51.69 -16.26 38.63
N VAL A 92 -52.59 -16.92 39.32
CA VAL A 92 -53.75 -17.61 38.72
C VAL A 92 -55.05 -16.99 39.26
N LEU A 93 -55.97 -16.72 38.35
CA LEU A 93 -57.32 -16.22 38.63
C LEU A 93 -58.27 -17.13 37.88
N VAL A 94 -59.30 -17.64 38.61
CA VAL A 94 -60.42 -18.41 38.06
C VAL A 94 -61.69 -17.67 38.33
N CYS A 95 -62.52 -17.50 37.32
CA CYS A 95 -63.82 -16.86 37.46
C CYS A 95 -64.95 -17.69 36.80
N ASP A 96 -66.18 -17.38 37.14
CA ASP A 96 -67.38 -17.93 36.48
C ASP A 96 -67.63 -17.23 35.11
N THR A 97 -68.73 -17.60 34.47
CA THR A 97 -69.10 -17.05 33.14
C THR A 97 -69.55 -15.57 33.24
N ASP A 98 -69.92 -15.06 34.41
CA ASP A 98 -70.29 -13.65 34.64
C ASP A 98 -69.05 -12.82 35.03
N GLY A 99 -67.86 -13.46 35.16
CA GLY A 99 -66.64 -12.84 35.55
C GLY A 99 -66.38 -12.69 37.03
N GLN A 100 -67.22 -13.26 37.90
CA GLN A 100 -67.01 -13.28 39.33
C GLN A 100 -65.82 -14.17 39.68
N VAL A 101 -64.90 -13.68 40.48
CA VAL A 101 -63.73 -14.44 40.90
C VAL A 101 -64.10 -15.54 41.86
N LEU A 102 -63.78 -16.78 41.46
CA LEU A 102 -64.04 -17.98 42.28
C LEU A 102 -62.80 -18.37 43.11
N CYS A 103 -61.67 -18.26 42.54
CA CYS A 103 -60.37 -18.57 43.14
C CYS A 103 -59.31 -17.65 42.66
N ALA A 104 -58.37 -17.26 43.49
CA ALA A 104 -57.15 -16.48 43.12
C ALA A 104 -55.98 -16.93 43.98
N ALA A 105 -54.86 -17.13 43.37
CA ALA A 105 -53.59 -17.46 44.03
C ALA A 105 -52.36 -16.82 43.26
N GLY A 106 -51.36 -16.36 43.98
CA GLY A 106 -50.14 -15.81 43.42
C GLY A 106 -49.58 -14.66 44.25
N SER A 107 -48.29 -14.40 43.99
CA SER A 107 -47.53 -13.35 44.68
C SER A 107 -47.88 -11.94 44.19
N ASN A 108 -48.41 -11.82 42.97
CA ASN A 108 -48.65 -10.53 42.31
C ASN A 108 -50.13 -10.08 42.42
N LEU A 109 -50.90 -10.69 43.28
CA LEU A 109 -52.30 -10.24 43.60
C LEU A 109 -52.26 -8.92 44.37
N ASN A 110 -53.15 -7.98 44.01
CA ASN A 110 -53.29 -6.73 44.74
C ASN A 110 -54.02 -6.95 46.05
N GLN A 111 -53.29 -6.96 47.15
CA GLN A 111 -53.84 -7.23 48.49
C GLN A 111 -54.97 -6.27 48.85
N GLU A 112 -54.96 -5.03 48.43
CA GLU A 112 -56.01 -4.05 48.68
C GLU A 112 -57.32 -4.46 47.99
N ALA A 113 -57.24 -4.94 46.74
CA ALA A 113 -58.41 -5.44 46.02
C ALA A 113 -58.97 -6.72 46.65
N PHE A 114 -58.09 -7.63 47.10
CA PHE A 114 -58.43 -8.92 47.69
C PHE A 114 -58.79 -8.84 49.20
N ASN A 115 -58.77 -7.67 49.85
CA ASN A 115 -59.38 -7.43 51.12
C ASN A 115 -60.91 -7.43 51.05
N THR A 116 -61.49 -7.32 49.86
CA THR A 116 -62.94 -7.48 49.60
C THR A 116 -63.26 -8.98 49.49
N PRO A 117 -64.39 -9.46 49.97
CA PRO A 117 -64.79 -10.85 49.76
C PRO A 117 -64.79 -11.23 48.30
N LEU A 118 -64.29 -12.41 47.94
CA LEU A 118 -64.16 -12.88 46.55
C LEU A 118 -65.47 -12.76 45.75
N GLN A 119 -66.60 -12.89 46.44
CA GLN A 119 -67.95 -12.74 45.86
C GLN A 119 -68.20 -11.35 45.22
N ASN A 120 -67.45 -10.32 45.57
CA ASN A 120 -67.60 -8.97 45.06
C ASN A 120 -66.44 -8.56 44.11
N LEU A 121 -65.59 -9.52 43.78
CA LEU A 121 -64.49 -9.29 42.85
C LEU A 121 -64.84 -9.81 41.45
N TYR A 122 -64.65 -8.94 40.45
CA TYR A 122 -64.97 -9.27 39.09
C TYR A 122 -63.71 -9.03 38.15
N VAL A 123 -63.52 -9.98 37.29
CA VAL A 123 -62.55 -9.86 36.17
C VAL A 123 -63.10 -8.78 35.23
N PRO A 124 -62.19 -8.02 34.54
CA PRO A 124 -62.61 -7.01 33.57
C PRO A 124 -63.55 -7.58 32.51
N SER A 125 -64.73 -6.93 32.30
CA SER A 125 -65.75 -7.39 31.36
C SER A 125 -65.27 -7.55 29.92
N TRP A 126 -64.24 -6.79 29.52
CA TRP A 126 -63.60 -6.95 28.17
C TRP A 126 -62.95 -8.31 28.02
N ALA A 127 -62.28 -8.86 29.03
CA ALA A 127 -61.61 -10.16 28.99
C ALA A 127 -62.67 -11.30 28.93
N VAL A 128 -63.70 -11.24 29.75
CA VAL A 128 -64.83 -12.19 29.73
C VAL A 128 -65.53 -12.20 28.37
N ASN A 129 -65.84 -11.02 27.82
CA ASN A 129 -66.45 -10.88 26.50
C ASN A 129 -65.65 -11.39 25.39
N GLN A 130 -64.32 -11.33 25.49
CA GLN A 130 -63.43 -11.87 24.50
C GLN A 130 -63.45 -13.41 24.49
N LEU A 131 -63.37 -14.03 25.64
CA LEU A 131 -63.48 -15.48 25.82
C LEU A 131 -64.81 -16.06 25.40
N LEU A 132 -65.89 -15.37 25.73
CA LEU A 132 -67.25 -15.76 25.28
C LEU A 132 -67.43 -15.73 23.78
N ARG A 133 -66.57 -14.96 23.04
CA ARG A 133 -66.52 -14.95 21.56
C ARG A 133 -65.54 -15.99 20.99
N GLY A 134 -65.02 -16.90 21.80
CA GLY A 134 -64.07 -17.93 21.40
C GLY A 134 -62.69 -17.40 21.06
N ARG A 135 -62.30 -16.23 21.62
CA ARG A 135 -60.96 -15.65 21.41
C ARG A 135 -60.21 -15.67 22.73
N GLU A 136 -59.16 -16.44 22.78
CA GLU A 136 -58.21 -16.41 23.89
C GLU A 136 -57.51 -15.05 23.97
N TYR A 137 -57.17 -14.62 25.16
CA TYR A 137 -56.40 -13.41 25.39
C TYR A 137 -54.98 -13.78 25.79
N SER A 138 -54.02 -13.26 25.07
CA SER A 138 -52.61 -13.28 25.44
C SER A 138 -52.05 -11.87 25.28
N GLY A 139 -51.55 -11.27 26.37
CA GLY A 139 -51.07 -9.90 26.33
C GLY A 139 -50.63 -9.35 27.69
N MET A 140 -50.13 -8.13 27.67
CA MET A 140 -49.62 -7.44 28.85
C MET A 140 -50.74 -6.56 29.44
N THR A 141 -51.09 -6.76 30.74
CA THR A 141 -52.14 -6.01 31.42
C THR A 141 -51.87 -5.93 32.92
N THR A 142 -52.48 -4.95 33.61
CA THR A 142 -52.61 -4.89 35.06
C THR A 142 -53.93 -5.49 35.54
N PHE A 143 -54.71 -5.99 34.60
CA PHE A 143 -56.02 -6.64 34.84
C PHE A 143 -56.96 -5.85 35.77
N ASN A 144 -57.11 -4.56 35.45
CA ASN A 144 -57.98 -3.60 36.17
C ASN A 144 -57.63 -3.46 37.67
N GLN A 145 -56.30 -3.42 37.97
CA GLN A 145 -55.76 -3.33 39.33
C GLN A 145 -56.02 -4.59 40.24
N LEU A 146 -56.46 -5.71 39.67
CA LEU A 146 -56.41 -6.98 40.37
C LEU A 146 -55.01 -7.51 40.57
N LEU A 147 -54.08 -7.07 39.74
CA LEU A 147 -52.62 -7.37 39.81
C LEU A 147 -51.82 -6.12 40.24
N ASN A 148 -50.80 -6.31 41.08
CA ASN A 148 -49.94 -5.23 41.59
C ASN A 148 -49.10 -4.56 40.52
N SER A 149 -48.62 -5.37 39.55
CA SER A 149 -47.75 -4.91 38.46
C SER A 149 -48.35 -5.27 37.09
N ARG A 150 -47.73 -4.78 36.04
CA ARG A 150 -48.01 -5.27 34.68
C ARG A 150 -47.54 -6.71 34.54
N CYS A 151 -48.44 -7.59 34.12
CA CYS A 151 -48.19 -9.00 33.91
C CYS A 151 -48.43 -9.38 32.44
N TYR A 152 -47.69 -10.36 31.97
CA TYR A 152 -48.10 -11.13 30.81
C TYR A 152 -49.15 -12.11 31.25
N LEU A 153 -50.29 -12.14 30.56
CA LEU A 153 -51.44 -12.93 30.92
C LEU A 153 -51.87 -13.76 29.72
N THR A 154 -52.17 -15.03 29.96
CA THR A 154 -52.90 -15.91 29.05
C THR A 154 -54.20 -16.36 29.66
N SER A 155 -55.17 -16.70 28.84
CA SER A 155 -56.51 -17.11 29.29
C SER A 155 -56.99 -18.34 28.57
N GLU A 156 -57.74 -19.20 29.30
CA GLU A 156 -58.39 -20.38 28.75
C GLU A 156 -59.81 -20.50 29.20
N VAL A 157 -60.63 -21.20 28.43
CA VAL A 157 -62.04 -21.50 28.74
C VAL A 157 -62.07 -22.84 29.44
N LEU A 158 -62.75 -22.87 30.62
CA LEU A 158 -62.96 -24.09 31.40
C LEU A 158 -64.37 -24.70 31.07
N SER A 159 -64.38 -25.95 30.66
CA SER A 159 -65.56 -26.66 30.24
C SER A 159 -65.48 -28.16 30.58
N PRO A 160 -66.60 -28.82 30.96
CA PRO A 160 -66.59 -30.22 31.19
C PRO A 160 -66.26 -30.98 29.87
N LEU A 161 -65.57 -32.10 29.97
CA LEU A 161 -65.24 -32.94 28.84
C LEU A 161 -66.48 -33.82 28.47
N THR A 162 -66.68 -33.96 27.15
CA THR A 162 -67.62 -34.85 26.52
C THR A 162 -66.94 -35.79 25.58
N GLN A 163 -67.60 -36.91 25.23
CA GLN A 163 -67.10 -37.84 24.24
C GLN A 163 -67.03 -37.15 22.86
N ASP A 164 -65.92 -37.32 22.15
CA ASP A 164 -65.79 -36.85 20.77
C ASP A 164 -66.84 -37.51 19.89
N PRO A 165 -67.65 -36.77 19.12
CA PRO A 165 -68.59 -37.35 18.18
C PRO A 165 -67.99 -38.20 17.11
N THR A 166 -66.69 -37.97 16.81
CA THR A 166 -65.96 -38.69 15.75
C THR A 166 -65.12 -39.84 16.27
N ASP A 167 -64.67 -39.78 17.53
CA ASP A 167 -63.94 -40.85 18.22
C ASP A 167 -64.45 -40.99 19.68
N PRO A 168 -65.32 -41.95 19.98
CA PRO A 168 -65.86 -42.13 21.34
C PRO A 168 -64.83 -42.48 22.42
N ALA A 169 -63.60 -42.82 22.03
CA ALA A 169 -62.48 -43.07 22.94
C ALA A 169 -61.80 -41.77 23.42
N ASP A 170 -61.99 -40.68 22.69
CA ASP A 170 -61.45 -39.37 23.04
C ASP A 170 -62.46 -38.49 23.76
N LEU A 171 -61.95 -37.67 24.70
CA LEU A 171 -62.69 -36.68 25.42
C LEU A 171 -62.32 -35.26 24.96
N VAL A 172 -63.34 -34.51 24.53
CA VAL A 172 -63.14 -33.11 24.05
C VAL A 172 -63.95 -32.16 24.94
N PRO A 173 -63.55 -30.88 25.04
CA PRO A 173 -64.34 -29.87 25.75
C PRO A 173 -65.77 -29.78 25.21
N SER A 174 -66.76 -29.75 26.08
CA SER A 174 -68.20 -29.75 25.70
C SER A 174 -68.68 -28.51 24.95
N GLY A 175 -67.80 -27.45 24.86
CA GLY A 175 -68.19 -26.14 24.33
C GLY A 175 -69.08 -25.29 25.21
N MET A 176 -69.58 -25.85 26.32
CA MET A 176 -70.31 -25.04 27.33
C MET A 176 -69.29 -24.49 28.36
N ALA A 177 -68.96 -23.21 28.27
CA ALA A 177 -68.09 -22.55 29.23
C ALA A 177 -68.74 -22.60 30.64
N THR A 178 -68.01 -23.12 31.62
CA THR A 178 -68.38 -23.14 33.02
C THR A 178 -67.61 -22.08 33.82
N GLY A 179 -66.51 -21.65 33.31
CA GLY A 179 -65.66 -20.59 33.89
C GLY A 179 -64.47 -20.24 32.98
N PHE A 180 -63.73 -19.30 33.45
CA PHE A 180 -62.54 -18.83 32.75
C PHE A 180 -61.30 -18.85 33.66
N LEU A 181 -60.18 -19.29 33.08
CA LEU A 181 -58.86 -19.32 33.69
C LEU A 181 -58.01 -18.18 33.15
N PHE A 182 -57.34 -17.48 34.03
CA PHE A 182 -56.29 -16.49 33.66
C PHE A 182 -55.01 -16.83 34.43
N VAL A 183 -53.91 -16.99 33.69
CA VAL A 183 -52.59 -17.25 34.26
C VAL A 183 -51.72 -16.07 33.92
N ALA A 184 -51.06 -15.48 34.89
CA ALA A 184 -50.24 -14.29 34.71
C ALA A 184 -48.82 -14.50 35.26
N ALA A 185 -47.83 -13.98 34.54
CA ALA A 185 -46.46 -13.86 35.02
C ALA A 185 -46.02 -12.40 35.10
N ASP A 186 -45.26 -12.07 36.12
CA ASP A 186 -44.80 -10.71 36.36
C ASP A 186 -43.86 -10.24 35.26
N ALA A 187 -44.14 -9.08 34.68
CA ALA A 187 -43.27 -8.44 33.68
C ALA A 187 -42.04 -7.78 34.29
N THR A 188 -41.95 -7.62 35.60
CA THR A 188 -40.78 -7.05 36.28
C THR A 188 -39.52 -7.92 36.07
N SER A 189 -39.67 -9.26 36.04
CA SER A 189 -38.59 -10.21 35.78
C SER A 189 -37.92 -9.96 34.43
N VAL A 190 -38.69 -9.60 33.40
CA VAL A 190 -38.17 -9.24 32.06
C VAL A 190 -37.33 -7.95 32.13
N SER A 191 -37.85 -6.96 32.88
CA SER A 191 -37.12 -5.68 33.06
C SER A 191 -35.82 -5.85 33.81
N GLU A 192 -35.77 -6.65 34.86
CA GLU A 192 -34.57 -6.96 35.63
C GLU A 192 -33.54 -7.72 34.79
N PHE A 193 -33.99 -8.72 34.05
CA PHE A 193 -33.13 -9.44 33.10
C PHE A 193 -32.51 -8.51 32.05
N LEU A 194 -33.32 -7.64 31.43
CA LEU A 194 -32.83 -6.67 30.45
C LEU A 194 -31.86 -5.68 31.07
N HIS A 195 -32.06 -5.25 32.29
CA HIS A 195 -31.17 -4.34 33.02
C HIS A 195 -29.82 -4.99 33.30
N SER A 196 -29.78 -6.21 33.79
CA SER A 196 -28.59 -6.98 34.08
C SER A 196 -27.79 -7.25 32.77
N THR A 197 -28.53 -7.62 31.72
CA THR A 197 -27.97 -7.85 30.40
C THR A 197 -27.38 -6.57 29.81
N LEU A 198 -28.04 -5.42 29.96
CA LEU A 198 -27.53 -4.11 29.52
C LEU A 198 -26.24 -3.72 30.26
N GLN A 199 -26.21 -3.91 31.60
CA GLN A 199 -25.01 -3.64 32.37
C GLN A 199 -23.81 -4.47 31.90
N LEU A 200 -24.00 -5.78 31.71
CA LEU A 200 -22.97 -6.69 31.22
C LEU A 200 -22.49 -6.26 29.82
N PHE A 201 -23.43 -5.93 28.93
CA PHE A 201 -23.10 -5.45 27.58
C PHE A 201 -22.29 -4.15 27.62
N LEU A 202 -22.67 -3.18 28.45
CA LEU A 202 -21.94 -1.90 28.57
C LEU A 202 -20.50 -2.10 29.10
N ILE A 203 -20.32 -2.99 30.07
CA ILE A 203 -19.01 -3.32 30.64
C ILE A 203 -18.14 -3.96 29.54
N THR A 204 -18.64 -4.99 28.84
CA THR A 204 -17.92 -5.67 27.76
C THR A 204 -17.62 -4.72 26.60
N ALA A 205 -18.57 -3.84 26.25
CA ALA A 205 -18.38 -2.80 25.24
C ALA A 205 -17.25 -1.84 25.59
N MET A 206 -17.19 -1.39 26.84
CA MET A 206 -16.11 -0.52 27.32
C MET A 206 -14.74 -1.19 27.21
N VAL A 207 -14.63 -2.45 27.63
CA VAL A 207 -13.38 -3.22 27.55
C VAL A 207 -12.93 -3.38 26.11
N VAL A 208 -13.82 -3.77 25.20
CA VAL A 208 -13.52 -3.94 23.76
C VAL A 208 -13.08 -2.61 23.13
N LEU A 209 -13.74 -1.50 23.44
CA LEU A 209 -13.33 -0.18 22.93
C LEU A 209 -11.95 0.23 23.44
N LEU A 210 -11.63 -0.06 24.70
CA LEU A 210 -10.32 0.26 25.27
C LEU A 210 -9.21 -0.58 24.61
N ILE A 211 -9.43 -1.88 24.45
CA ILE A 211 -8.49 -2.77 23.74
C ILE A 211 -8.32 -2.31 22.29
N SER A 212 -9.43 -1.99 21.60
CA SER A 212 -9.41 -1.49 20.23
C SER A 212 -8.61 -0.19 20.11
N LEU A 213 -8.75 0.73 21.06
CA LEU A 213 -7.99 1.99 21.11
C LEU A 213 -6.47 1.73 21.21
N ILE A 214 -6.08 0.81 22.10
CA ILE A 214 -4.68 0.46 22.31
C ILE A 214 -4.09 -0.16 21.03
N ILE A 215 -4.74 -1.20 20.48
CA ILE A 215 -4.28 -1.88 19.27
C ILE A 215 -4.20 -0.92 18.09
N CYS A 216 -5.25 -0.10 17.90
CA CYS A 216 -5.30 0.89 16.84
C CYS A 216 -4.16 1.92 16.97
N SER A 217 -3.92 2.42 18.19
CA SER A 217 -2.83 3.37 18.45
C SER A 217 -1.47 2.79 18.09
N ILE A 218 -1.18 1.57 18.52
CA ILE A 218 0.10 0.88 18.23
C ILE A 218 0.26 0.65 16.72
N THR A 219 -0.77 0.14 16.06
CA THR A 219 -0.72 -0.19 14.62
C THR A 219 -0.50 1.08 13.78
N VAL A 220 -1.26 2.14 14.07
CA VAL A 220 -1.14 3.40 13.32
C VAL A 220 0.21 4.07 13.57
N GLN A 221 0.77 4.02 14.78
CA GLN A 221 2.12 4.52 15.05
C GLN A 221 3.17 3.75 14.25
N ARG A 222 3.10 2.43 14.24
CA ARG A 222 4.04 1.58 13.48
C ARG A 222 4.01 1.83 11.96
N MET A 223 2.90 2.33 11.41
CA MET A 223 2.77 2.66 9.98
C MET A 223 3.08 4.14 9.68
N VAL A 224 2.62 5.06 10.51
CA VAL A 224 2.68 6.51 10.20
C VAL A 224 4.03 7.12 10.54
N ASP A 225 4.66 6.71 11.63
CA ASP A 225 5.92 7.33 12.07
C ASP A 225 7.09 7.05 11.10
N PRO A 226 7.26 5.82 10.54
CA PRO A 226 8.24 5.60 9.48
C PRO A 226 8.02 6.46 8.24
N LEU A 227 6.76 6.61 7.79
CA LEU A 227 6.44 7.46 6.62
C LEU A 227 6.77 8.93 6.86
N LYS A 228 6.54 9.45 8.08
CA LYS A 228 6.96 10.81 8.45
C LYS A 228 8.48 10.94 8.47
N GLY A 229 9.17 9.92 8.98
CA GLY A 229 10.63 9.85 8.94
C GLY A 229 11.14 9.95 7.50
N MET A 230 10.62 9.12 6.58
CA MET A 230 10.98 9.15 5.16
C MET A 230 10.69 10.51 4.50
N CYS A 231 9.54 11.13 4.79
CA CYS A 231 9.25 12.48 4.32
C CYS A 231 10.28 13.51 4.81
N ALA A 232 10.71 13.40 6.06
CA ALA A 232 11.74 14.30 6.62
C ALA A 232 13.10 14.08 5.94
N PHE A 233 13.50 12.84 5.68
CA PHE A 233 14.69 12.50 4.91
C PHE A 233 14.62 13.03 3.48
N ALA A 234 13.49 12.83 2.80
CA ALA A 234 13.28 13.37 1.45
C ALA A 234 13.39 14.90 1.40
N HIS A 235 12.89 15.60 2.42
CA HIS A 235 13.05 17.04 2.55
C HIS A 235 14.51 17.47 2.75
N LYS A 236 15.26 16.79 3.62
CA LYS A 236 16.69 17.05 3.82
C LYS A 236 17.48 16.86 2.53
N PHE A 237 17.22 15.71 1.85
CA PHE A 237 17.83 15.41 0.57
C PHE A 237 17.55 16.49 -0.49
N ALA A 238 16.30 16.98 -0.59
CA ALA A 238 15.91 18.05 -1.51
C ALA A 238 16.58 19.41 -1.20
N HIS A 239 17.06 19.60 0.03
CA HIS A 239 17.80 20.80 0.42
C HIS A 239 19.33 20.65 0.33
N GLY A 240 19.80 19.56 -0.30
CA GLY A 240 21.23 19.36 -0.61
C GLY A 240 22.00 18.49 0.39
N GLU A 241 21.35 17.89 1.38
CA GLU A 241 21.96 16.90 2.28
C GLU A 241 21.97 15.51 1.63
N VAL A 242 22.75 15.35 0.54
CA VAL A 242 22.73 14.14 -0.30
C VAL A 242 23.31 12.89 0.38
N ASP A 243 24.03 13.03 1.49
CA ASP A 243 24.60 11.91 2.25
C ASP A 243 23.63 11.28 3.24
N THR A 244 22.43 11.83 3.34
CA THR A 244 21.42 11.35 4.31
C THR A 244 20.80 10.04 3.82
N ARG A 245 20.76 9.00 4.67
CA ARG A 245 20.17 7.69 4.38
C ARG A 245 19.16 7.28 5.45
N VAL A 246 18.16 6.52 5.04
CA VAL A 246 17.12 5.96 5.92
C VAL A 246 17.64 4.62 6.43
N THR A 247 18.32 4.62 7.58
CA THR A 247 18.89 3.39 8.17
C THR A 247 17.96 2.71 9.18
N GLU A 248 17.11 3.50 9.87
CA GLU A 248 16.22 3.00 10.93
C GLU A 248 15.20 1.98 10.44
N TYR A 249 14.76 2.09 9.17
CA TYR A 249 13.67 1.29 8.61
C TYR A 249 14.15 0.25 7.58
N ALA A 250 15.42 0.30 7.17
CA ALA A 250 15.97 -0.59 6.15
C ALA A 250 16.05 -2.08 6.55
N ASN A 251 16.01 -2.36 7.87
CA ASN A 251 16.06 -3.72 8.41
C ASN A 251 14.67 -4.33 8.68
N ARG A 252 13.58 -3.70 8.19
CA ARG A 252 12.22 -4.23 8.30
C ARG A 252 11.94 -5.20 7.15
N ASP A 253 11.19 -6.27 7.45
CA ASP A 253 10.77 -7.28 6.47
C ASP A 253 9.38 -7.00 5.90
N ASP A 254 8.95 -5.71 5.88
CA ASP A 254 7.66 -5.28 5.37
C ASP A 254 7.82 -4.23 4.23
N GLU A 255 6.70 -3.75 3.66
CA GLU A 255 6.66 -2.78 2.57
C GLU A 255 7.34 -1.45 2.94
N ILE A 256 7.41 -1.13 4.23
CA ILE A 256 8.13 0.05 4.75
C ILE A 256 9.64 -0.15 4.60
N GLY A 257 10.14 -1.36 4.89
CA GLY A 257 11.53 -1.71 4.69
C GLY A 257 11.93 -1.69 3.21
N GLU A 258 11.10 -2.28 2.34
CA GLU A 258 11.31 -2.24 0.88
C GLU A 258 11.35 -0.80 0.35
N LEU A 259 10.44 0.06 0.82
CA LEU A 259 10.42 1.48 0.48
C LEU A 259 11.69 2.20 0.94
N ALA A 260 12.21 1.88 2.14
CA ALA A 260 13.45 2.46 2.65
C ALA A 260 14.66 2.07 1.81
N ILE A 261 14.74 0.80 1.40
CA ILE A 261 15.81 0.29 0.52
C ILE A 261 15.74 0.97 -0.85
N ALA A 262 14.56 1.05 -1.46
CA ALA A 262 14.35 1.72 -2.74
C ALA A 262 14.71 3.22 -2.68
N PHE A 263 14.34 3.89 -1.59
CA PHE A 263 14.71 5.28 -1.35
C PHE A 263 16.22 5.47 -1.25
N ASN A 264 16.91 4.60 -0.51
CA ASN A 264 18.37 4.65 -0.38
C ASN A 264 19.07 4.42 -1.73
N ALA A 265 18.61 3.45 -2.52
CA ALA A 265 19.13 3.19 -3.85
C ALA A 265 18.97 4.40 -4.80
N MET A 266 17.82 5.08 -4.74
CA MET A 266 17.59 6.33 -5.47
C MET A 266 18.54 7.43 -4.99
N ALA A 267 18.70 7.58 -3.66
CA ALA A 267 19.60 8.57 -3.08
C ALA A 267 21.06 8.33 -3.46
N ASP A 268 21.50 7.07 -3.51
CA ASP A 268 22.84 6.67 -3.97
C ASP A 268 23.05 7.04 -5.43
N SER A 269 22.08 6.74 -6.28
CA SER A 269 22.14 7.07 -7.72
C SER A 269 22.22 8.58 -7.96
N LEU A 270 21.45 9.37 -7.22
CA LEU A 270 21.48 10.83 -7.32
C LEU A 270 22.78 11.42 -6.78
N ALA A 271 23.29 10.92 -5.65
CA ALA A 271 24.58 11.34 -5.08
C ALA A 271 25.73 11.07 -6.06
N GLN A 272 25.77 9.88 -6.68
CA GLN A 272 26.76 9.54 -7.71
C GLN A 272 26.63 10.44 -8.95
N ALA A 273 25.41 10.74 -9.39
CA ALA A 273 25.19 11.64 -10.52
C ALA A 273 25.69 13.06 -10.24
N GLU A 274 25.42 13.60 -9.03
CA GLU A 274 25.88 14.94 -8.63
C GLU A 274 27.40 14.98 -8.44
N GLN A 275 28.00 13.93 -7.86
CA GLN A 275 29.46 13.81 -7.76
C GLN A 275 30.09 13.83 -9.16
N LYS A 276 29.62 13.00 -10.09
CA LYS A 276 30.11 12.98 -11.49
C LYS A 276 29.94 14.32 -12.18
N ARG A 277 28.85 15.05 -11.89
CA ARG A 277 28.61 16.39 -12.41
C ARG A 277 29.62 17.40 -11.84
N SER A 278 29.85 17.35 -10.53
CA SER A 278 30.82 18.23 -9.84
C SER A 278 32.25 18.00 -10.35
N GLU A 279 32.68 16.74 -10.45
CA GLU A 279 33.97 16.36 -11.03
C GLU A 279 34.13 16.86 -12.49
N PHE A 280 33.05 16.74 -13.29
CA PHE A 280 33.05 17.27 -14.65
C PHE A 280 33.31 18.77 -14.68
N VAL A 281 32.57 19.57 -13.86
CA VAL A 281 32.74 21.03 -13.80
C VAL A 281 34.15 21.41 -13.34
N ALA A 282 34.66 20.70 -12.33
CA ALA A 282 36.02 20.93 -11.83
C ALA A 282 37.08 20.66 -12.90
N ASN A 283 36.98 19.51 -13.60
CA ASN A 283 37.93 19.13 -14.67
C ASN A 283 37.90 20.09 -15.88
N VAL A 284 36.67 20.51 -16.27
CA VAL A 284 36.47 21.54 -17.31
C VAL A 284 37.18 22.84 -16.92
N SER A 285 36.95 23.30 -15.71
CA SER A 285 37.54 24.55 -15.20
C SER A 285 39.06 24.48 -15.20
N HIS A 286 39.61 23.33 -14.82
CA HIS A 286 41.06 23.11 -14.80
C HIS A 286 41.66 23.08 -16.24
N GLU A 287 41.05 22.33 -17.17
CA GLU A 287 41.52 22.21 -18.57
C GLU A 287 41.36 23.53 -19.37
N LEU A 288 40.43 24.42 -18.95
CA LEU A 288 40.30 25.78 -19.49
C LEU A 288 41.32 26.76 -18.88
N LYS A 289 41.55 26.69 -17.57
CA LYS A 289 42.42 27.66 -16.84
C LYS A 289 43.88 27.58 -17.35
N THR A 290 44.40 26.37 -17.58
CA THR A 290 45.81 26.17 -17.99
C THR A 290 46.14 26.90 -19.27
N PRO A 291 45.50 26.68 -20.45
CA PRO A 291 45.79 27.39 -21.68
C PRO A 291 45.54 28.90 -21.56
N MET A 292 44.48 29.32 -20.83
CA MET A 292 44.19 30.74 -20.61
C MET A 292 45.35 31.46 -19.85
N THR A 293 45.89 30.83 -18.81
CA THR A 293 47.00 31.35 -18.06
C THR A 293 48.27 31.45 -18.93
N THR A 294 48.52 30.44 -19.78
CA THR A 294 49.65 30.42 -20.72
C THR A 294 49.51 31.56 -21.75
N ILE A 295 48.32 31.71 -22.35
CA ILE A 295 48.05 32.77 -23.35
C ILE A 295 48.26 34.13 -22.71
N ALA A 296 47.65 34.39 -21.50
CA ALA A 296 47.80 35.64 -20.80
C ALA A 296 49.24 35.94 -20.43
N GLY A 297 49.98 34.97 -19.86
CA GLY A 297 51.39 35.17 -19.49
C GLY A 297 52.32 35.51 -20.66
N PHE A 298 52.17 34.82 -21.83
CA PHE A 298 52.93 35.15 -23.01
C PHE A 298 52.49 36.49 -23.60
N ALA A 299 51.23 36.82 -23.62
CA ALA A 299 50.73 38.11 -24.10
C ALA A 299 51.24 39.28 -23.24
N ASP A 300 51.10 39.15 -21.90
CA ASP A 300 51.58 40.15 -20.95
C ASP A 300 53.09 40.34 -21.02
N GLY A 301 53.89 39.22 -21.15
CA GLY A 301 55.31 39.25 -21.29
C GLY A 301 55.83 39.91 -22.59
N ILE A 302 55.02 39.84 -23.67
CA ILE A 302 55.30 40.58 -24.90
C ILE A 302 54.99 42.05 -24.71
N LEU A 303 53.87 42.39 -24.07
CA LEU A 303 53.40 43.74 -23.88
C LEU A 303 54.26 44.55 -22.89
N ASP A 304 54.80 43.93 -21.86
CA ASP A 304 55.64 44.57 -20.85
C ASP A 304 57.14 44.52 -21.18
N GLY A 305 57.51 43.91 -22.30
CA GLY A 305 58.89 43.79 -22.76
C GLY A 305 59.78 42.78 -22.03
N THR A 306 59.20 41.96 -21.18
CA THR A 306 59.86 40.83 -20.48
C THR A 306 60.33 39.79 -21.46
N ILE A 307 59.61 39.57 -22.59
CA ILE A 307 59.99 38.68 -23.68
C ILE A 307 60.83 39.50 -24.71
N PRO A 308 62.08 39.09 -25.00
CA PRO A 308 62.86 39.76 -25.95
C PRO A 308 62.27 39.67 -27.37
N PRO A 309 62.51 40.71 -28.22
CA PRO A 309 61.94 40.74 -29.59
C PRO A 309 62.29 39.51 -30.46
N GLU A 310 63.47 38.88 -30.26
CA GLU A 310 63.85 37.67 -30.97
C GLU A 310 62.93 36.45 -30.64
N LYS A 311 62.25 36.46 -29.46
CA LYS A 311 61.40 35.39 -29.01
C LYS A 311 59.91 35.71 -29.14
N GLU A 312 59.52 36.91 -29.55
CA GLU A 312 58.13 37.32 -29.74
C GLU A 312 57.40 36.37 -30.71
N ARG A 313 58.04 36.01 -31.83
CA ARG A 313 57.43 35.11 -32.83
C ARG A 313 57.15 33.71 -32.27
N GLU A 314 58.05 33.18 -31.47
CA GLU A 314 57.86 31.89 -30.78
C GLU A 314 56.74 31.94 -29.78
N SER A 315 56.70 33.03 -29.01
CA SER A 315 55.62 33.28 -28.00
C SER A 315 54.26 33.45 -28.66
N LEU A 316 54.17 34.13 -29.79
CA LEU A 316 52.95 34.25 -30.58
C LEU A 316 52.51 32.88 -31.16
N GLN A 317 53.44 32.01 -31.53
CA GLN A 317 53.15 30.65 -31.96
C GLN A 317 52.56 29.85 -30.80
N VAL A 318 53.06 29.99 -29.56
CA VAL A 318 52.50 29.35 -28.37
C VAL A 318 51.10 29.86 -28.11
N ILE A 319 50.85 31.17 -28.14
CA ILE A 319 49.53 31.76 -27.99
C ILE A 319 48.54 31.19 -29.03
N SER A 320 48.95 31.15 -30.31
CA SER A 320 48.13 30.62 -31.40
C SER A 320 47.80 29.13 -31.19
N SER A 321 48.78 28.32 -30.78
CA SER A 321 48.60 26.88 -30.53
C SER A 321 47.63 26.63 -29.36
N GLU A 322 47.78 27.37 -28.25
CA GLU A 322 46.89 27.25 -27.08
C GLU A 322 45.48 27.76 -27.39
N THR A 323 45.33 28.83 -28.19
CA THR A 323 44.03 29.30 -28.67
C THR A 323 43.31 28.23 -29.52
N ARG A 324 44.03 27.58 -30.43
CA ARG A 324 43.47 26.46 -31.22
C ARG A 324 43.11 25.26 -30.34
N ARG A 325 43.91 24.95 -29.32
CA ARG A 325 43.65 23.90 -28.35
C ARG A 325 42.36 24.20 -27.57
N LEU A 326 42.18 25.43 -27.09
CA LEU A 326 41.00 25.90 -26.38
C LEU A 326 39.75 25.79 -27.27
N SER A 327 39.82 26.21 -28.52
CA SER A 327 38.74 26.10 -29.50
C SER A 327 38.30 24.64 -29.70
N ARG A 328 39.26 23.70 -29.82
CA ARG A 328 38.98 22.25 -29.93
C ARG A 328 38.30 21.73 -28.65
N LEU A 329 38.75 22.14 -27.47
CA LEU A 329 38.17 21.75 -26.19
C LEU A 329 36.70 22.18 -26.08
N VAL A 330 36.42 23.45 -26.37
CA VAL A 330 35.05 24.01 -26.34
C VAL A 330 34.14 23.27 -27.32
N ARG A 331 34.59 23.01 -28.54
CA ARG A 331 33.82 22.26 -29.55
C ARG A 331 33.45 20.86 -29.06
N ARG A 332 34.42 20.12 -28.49
CA ARG A 332 34.19 18.78 -27.94
C ARG A 332 33.21 18.80 -26.76
N MET A 333 33.21 19.85 -25.93
CA MET A 333 32.23 20.02 -24.84
C MET A 333 30.83 20.28 -25.36
N LEU A 334 30.70 21.10 -26.42
CA LEU A 334 29.40 21.34 -27.06
C LEU A 334 28.86 20.08 -27.72
N GLU A 335 29.70 19.27 -28.35
CA GLU A 335 29.33 17.96 -28.90
C GLU A 335 28.82 17.01 -27.78
N LEU A 336 29.58 16.92 -26.68
CA LEU A 336 29.21 16.11 -25.55
C LEU A 336 27.85 16.56 -24.91
N SER A 337 27.66 17.86 -24.76
CA SER A 337 26.40 18.42 -24.26
C SER A 337 25.22 18.07 -25.16
N ARG A 338 25.40 18.11 -26.47
CA ARG A 338 24.37 17.70 -27.44
C ARG A 338 24.07 16.22 -27.40
N LEU A 339 25.06 15.36 -27.22
CA LEU A 339 24.85 13.90 -27.07
C LEU A 339 24.14 13.53 -25.77
N GLN A 340 24.27 14.33 -24.71
CA GLN A 340 23.61 14.10 -23.41
C GLN A 340 22.18 14.64 -23.34
N SER A 341 21.85 15.65 -24.16
CA SER A 341 20.46 16.10 -24.28
C SER A 341 19.71 15.10 -25.18
N SER A 342 19.02 14.16 -24.58
CA SER A 342 18.32 12.99 -25.20
C SER A 342 17.29 13.29 -26.28
N GLU A 343 17.31 14.44 -26.94
CA GLU A 343 16.27 14.87 -27.87
C GLU A 343 16.46 14.46 -29.33
N ARG A 344 17.58 13.82 -29.68
CA ARG A 344 17.76 13.28 -31.05
C ARG A 344 18.41 11.90 -31.01
N VAL A 345 17.59 10.87 -30.94
CA VAL A 345 17.91 9.64 -31.69
C VAL A 345 17.78 10.07 -33.13
N SER A 346 18.93 10.42 -33.78
CA SER A 346 18.99 10.68 -35.22
C SER A 346 18.32 9.52 -35.93
N ALA A 347 17.66 9.78 -37.03
CA ALA A 347 17.03 8.73 -37.82
C ALA A 347 18.10 7.67 -38.14
N GLN A 348 17.88 6.46 -37.64
CA GLN A 348 18.75 5.33 -37.98
C GLN A 348 18.50 5.02 -39.44
N GLU A 349 19.61 4.97 -40.22
CA GLU A 349 19.58 4.56 -41.60
C GLU A 349 20.55 3.41 -41.87
N GLN A 350 20.40 2.76 -43.00
CA GLN A 350 21.28 1.69 -43.43
C GLN A 350 22.42 2.28 -44.20
N PHE A 351 23.67 1.91 -43.84
CA PHE A 351 24.87 2.33 -44.53
C PHE A 351 25.93 1.24 -44.50
N ASP A 352 26.89 1.35 -45.38
CA ASP A 352 28.04 0.43 -45.45
C ASP A 352 29.13 0.87 -44.47
N ALA A 353 29.35 0.05 -43.43
CA ALA A 353 30.36 0.28 -42.40
C ALA A 353 31.79 0.19 -42.95
N ALA A 354 32.03 -0.64 -43.97
CA ALA A 354 33.34 -0.80 -44.56
C ALA A 354 33.72 0.46 -45.38
N GLU A 355 32.79 0.97 -46.19
CA GLU A 355 32.99 2.23 -46.93
C GLU A 355 33.24 3.40 -45.98
N LEU A 356 32.46 3.51 -44.89
CA LEU A 356 32.59 4.57 -43.89
C LEU A 356 33.96 4.50 -43.21
N LEU A 357 34.39 3.31 -42.77
CA LEU A 357 35.70 3.12 -42.12
C LEU A 357 36.85 3.50 -43.04
N ILE A 358 36.81 3.10 -44.35
CA ILE A 358 37.82 3.48 -45.34
C ILE A 358 37.83 5.00 -45.55
N ARG A 359 36.70 5.65 -45.67
CA ARG A 359 36.59 7.11 -45.83
C ARG A 359 37.24 7.85 -44.66
N VAL A 360 37.04 7.37 -43.41
CA VAL A 360 37.69 7.94 -42.23
C VAL A 360 39.19 7.69 -42.25
N LEU A 361 39.64 6.49 -42.64
CA LEU A 361 41.08 6.17 -42.80
C LEU A 361 41.76 7.12 -43.77
N VAL A 362 41.18 7.34 -44.97
CA VAL A 362 41.71 8.28 -45.98
C VAL A 362 41.78 9.71 -45.44
N SER A 363 40.82 10.14 -44.59
CA SER A 363 40.87 11.47 -43.97
C SER A 363 42.07 11.68 -43.04
N LEU A 364 42.71 10.60 -42.59
CA LEU A 364 43.91 10.61 -41.73
C LEU A 364 45.23 10.29 -42.46
N GLU A 365 45.18 10.11 -43.78
CA GLU A 365 46.34 9.74 -44.62
C GLU A 365 47.60 10.59 -44.35
N ALA A 366 47.40 11.91 -44.21
CA ALA A 366 48.54 12.82 -43.95
C ALA A 366 49.29 12.49 -42.64
N LYS A 367 48.53 12.13 -41.57
CA LYS A 367 49.11 11.78 -40.27
C LYS A 367 49.72 10.37 -40.28
N ILE A 368 49.14 9.46 -41.04
CA ILE A 368 49.61 8.09 -41.23
C ILE A 368 50.93 8.12 -41.97
N THR A 369 50.99 8.88 -43.04
CA THR A 369 52.25 9.07 -43.87
C THR A 369 53.32 9.80 -43.06
N GLU A 370 53.00 10.83 -42.27
CA GLU A 370 53.95 11.54 -41.42
C GLU A 370 54.62 10.59 -40.40
N LYS A 371 53.92 9.57 -39.89
CA LYS A 371 54.50 8.57 -38.98
C LYS A 371 55.05 7.31 -39.70
N ASP A 372 54.92 7.22 -41.03
CA ASP A 372 55.31 6.07 -41.84
C ASP A 372 54.69 4.75 -41.30
N LEU A 373 53.35 4.75 -41.01
CA LEU A 373 52.67 3.61 -40.44
C LEU A 373 52.35 2.55 -41.49
N ASP A 374 52.53 1.28 -41.13
CA ASP A 374 52.14 0.12 -41.95
C ASP A 374 50.68 -0.20 -41.70
N VAL A 375 49.84 0.01 -42.73
CA VAL A 375 48.31 -0.15 -42.58
C VAL A 375 47.92 -1.50 -43.19
N GLU A 376 47.36 -2.36 -42.31
CA GLU A 376 46.75 -3.61 -42.75
C GLU A 376 45.23 -3.56 -42.59
N THR A 377 44.52 -3.98 -43.64
CA THR A 377 43.04 -4.04 -43.61
C THR A 377 42.54 -5.46 -43.86
N GLU A 378 41.70 -5.96 -42.93
CA GLU A 378 41.00 -7.21 -43.09
C GLU A 378 39.49 -6.90 -43.18
N LEU A 379 39.04 -6.56 -44.40
CA LEU A 379 37.66 -6.20 -44.69
C LEU A 379 37.01 -7.29 -45.55
N PRO A 380 35.69 -7.55 -45.37
CA PRO A 380 34.93 -8.46 -46.23
C PRO A 380 34.95 -8.01 -47.71
N ASP A 381 34.83 -8.93 -48.64
CA ASP A 381 34.79 -8.63 -50.09
C ASP A 381 33.53 -7.88 -50.55
N GLY A 382 32.51 -7.76 -49.71
CA GLY A 382 31.23 -7.08 -49.98
C GLY A 382 30.89 -6.00 -48.97
N PRO A 383 29.80 -5.21 -49.23
CA PRO A 383 29.37 -4.18 -48.32
C PRO A 383 28.85 -4.79 -47.02
N VAL A 384 29.19 -4.17 -45.88
CA VAL A 384 28.72 -4.54 -44.55
C VAL A 384 27.64 -3.55 -44.12
N MET A 385 26.39 -3.91 -44.43
CA MET A 385 25.24 -3.04 -44.15
C MET A 385 24.86 -3.08 -42.67
N VAL A 386 24.85 -1.92 -42.01
CA VAL A 386 24.56 -1.78 -40.58
C VAL A 386 23.49 -0.72 -40.36
N TRP A 387 22.80 -0.82 -39.19
CA TRP A 387 21.87 0.20 -38.72
C TRP A 387 22.59 1.21 -37.83
N GLY A 388 22.35 2.49 -38.05
CA GLY A 388 22.87 3.56 -37.20
C GLY A 388 22.73 4.95 -37.82
N ASP A 389 23.32 5.94 -37.15
CA ASP A 389 23.52 7.27 -37.72
C ASP A 389 24.96 7.32 -38.31
N PRO A 390 25.11 7.48 -39.62
CA PRO A 390 26.45 7.51 -40.30
C PRO A 390 27.38 8.59 -39.75
N ASP A 391 26.82 9.77 -39.36
CA ASP A 391 27.63 10.84 -38.80
C ASP A 391 28.16 10.49 -37.41
N ALA A 392 27.31 9.88 -36.56
CA ALA A 392 27.71 9.41 -35.24
C ALA A 392 28.74 8.26 -35.31
N VAL A 393 28.56 7.29 -36.22
CA VAL A 393 29.50 6.20 -36.41
C VAL A 393 30.82 6.72 -37.06
N THR A 394 30.76 7.70 -37.98
CA THR A 394 31.94 8.39 -38.49
C THR A 394 32.75 9.01 -37.37
N GLN A 395 32.09 9.62 -36.38
CA GLN A 395 32.74 10.19 -35.21
C GLN A 395 33.37 9.12 -34.31
N VAL A 396 32.71 7.95 -34.13
CA VAL A 396 33.30 6.79 -33.42
C VAL A 396 34.58 6.33 -34.12
N CYS A 397 34.51 6.04 -35.41
CA CYS A 397 35.66 5.61 -36.22
C CYS A 397 36.78 6.64 -36.19
N TYR A 398 36.46 7.93 -36.36
CA TYR A 398 37.48 8.99 -36.33
C TYR A 398 38.19 9.07 -34.97
N ASN A 399 37.44 9.04 -33.84
CA ASN A 399 38.04 9.09 -32.51
C ASN A 399 38.94 7.88 -32.22
N LEU A 400 38.54 6.67 -32.64
CA LEU A 400 39.34 5.47 -32.45
C LEU A 400 40.56 5.47 -33.37
N LEU A 401 40.42 5.80 -34.65
CA LEU A 401 41.54 5.88 -35.61
C LEU A 401 42.51 7.00 -35.27
N ASP A 402 42.04 8.21 -34.92
CA ASP A 402 42.94 9.33 -34.51
C ASP A 402 43.73 8.93 -33.24
N ASN A 403 43.12 8.21 -32.28
CA ASN A 403 43.85 7.65 -31.16
C ASN A 403 44.85 6.59 -31.58
N ALA A 404 44.50 5.65 -32.44
CA ALA A 404 45.39 4.61 -32.92
C ALA A 404 46.61 5.21 -33.63
N VAL A 405 46.41 6.16 -34.55
CA VAL A 405 47.52 6.87 -35.26
C VAL A 405 48.36 7.67 -34.26
N LYS A 406 47.74 8.35 -33.31
CA LYS A 406 48.42 9.19 -32.31
C LYS A 406 49.36 8.37 -31.42
N PHE A 407 48.89 7.21 -30.93
CA PHE A 407 49.66 6.37 -30.01
C PHE A 407 50.47 5.27 -30.64
N SER A 408 50.46 5.13 -31.99
CA SER A 408 51.37 4.25 -32.72
C SER A 408 52.81 4.71 -32.61
N PHE A 409 53.73 3.75 -32.53
CA PHE A 409 55.16 3.99 -32.75
C PHE A 409 55.40 4.41 -34.21
N PRO A 410 56.44 5.22 -34.49
CA PRO A 410 56.89 5.45 -35.88
C PRO A 410 57.15 4.12 -36.55
N LYS A 411 56.69 3.93 -37.80
CA LYS A 411 56.79 2.67 -38.59
C LYS A 411 56.03 1.50 -37.91
N GLY A 412 55.11 1.79 -36.96
CA GLY A 412 54.33 0.78 -36.33
C GLY A 412 53.14 0.34 -37.18
N LYS A 413 52.54 -0.78 -36.81
CA LYS A 413 51.40 -1.38 -37.50
C LYS A 413 50.09 -0.75 -37.06
N LEU A 414 49.23 -0.43 -38.02
CA LEU A 414 47.82 0.00 -37.81
C LEU A 414 46.91 -1.03 -38.49
N THR A 415 46.03 -1.67 -37.74
CA THR A 415 45.13 -2.70 -38.25
C THR A 415 43.67 -2.27 -38.21
N LEU A 416 42.94 -2.55 -39.28
CA LEU A 416 41.50 -2.36 -39.38
C LEU A 416 40.85 -3.67 -39.77
N LYS A 417 39.88 -4.13 -38.98
CA LYS A 417 39.20 -5.40 -39.24
C LYS A 417 37.70 -5.27 -39.06
N ILE A 418 36.94 -5.87 -39.97
CA ILE A 418 35.49 -6.04 -39.81
C ILE A 418 35.16 -7.51 -39.92
N THR A 419 34.42 -8.01 -38.93
CA THR A 419 33.90 -9.39 -38.93
C THR A 419 32.45 -9.41 -38.57
N SER A 420 31.67 -10.20 -39.31
CA SER A 420 30.25 -10.40 -39.06
C SER A 420 30.02 -11.66 -38.26
N LYS A 421 29.29 -11.54 -37.15
CA LYS A 421 28.94 -12.68 -36.30
C LYS A 421 27.60 -12.45 -35.60
N ALA A 422 26.66 -13.41 -35.69
CA ALA A 422 25.38 -13.41 -34.99
C ALA A 422 24.53 -12.12 -35.20
N GLY A 423 24.51 -11.58 -36.44
CA GLY A 423 23.74 -10.38 -36.79
C GLY A 423 24.37 -9.07 -36.29
N LYS A 424 25.64 -9.09 -35.93
CA LYS A 424 26.43 -7.91 -35.57
C LYS A 424 27.71 -7.83 -36.33
N ALA A 425 28.05 -6.62 -36.81
CA ALA A 425 29.35 -6.26 -37.32
C ALA A 425 30.26 -5.88 -36.16
N TYR A 426 31.41 -6.53 -36.04
CA TYR A 426 32.50 -6.22 -35.11
C TYR A 426 33.57 -5.45 -35.87
N ILE A 427 33.75 -4.20 -35.49
CA ILE A 427 34.72 -3.30 -36.13
C ILE A 427 35.88 -3.11 -35.15
N SER A 428 37.06 -3.62 -35.52
CA SER A 428 38.28 -3.56 -34.72
C SER A 428 39.27 -2.60 -35.33
N ILE A 429 39.86 -1.76 -34.50
CA ILE A 429 40.93 -0.82 -34.85
C ILE A 429 42.06 -1.05 -33.87
N GLY A 430 43.20 -1.52 -34.38
CA GLY A 430 44.37 -1.86 -33.59
C GLY A 430 45.60 -1.04 -33.98
N ASN A 431 46.47 -0.80 -33.04
CA ASN A 431 47.72 -0.13 -33.25
C ASN A 431 48.90 -0.71 -32.46
N GLN A 432 50.06 -0.71 -33.04
CA GLN A 432 51.31 -1.05 -32.37
C GLN A 432 51.86 0.20 -31.65
N GLY A 433 51.88 0.15 -30.32
CA GLY A 433 52.24 1.30 -29.48
C GLY A 433 52.54 0.87 -28.04
N GLU A 434 52.58 1.81 -27.15
CA GLU A 434 52.76 1.54 -25.72
C GLU A 434 51.57 0.76 -25.15
N THR A 435 51.86 -0.29 -24.38
CA THR A 435 50.81 -1.10 -23.75
C THR A 435 50.12 -0.30 -22.65
N ILE A 436 48.79 -0.31 -22.65
CA ILE A 436 47.98 0.31 -21.60
C ILE A 436 48.00 -0.62 -20.37
N PRO A 437 48.38 -0.13 -19.15
CA PRO A 437 48.40 -0.94 -17.97
C PRO A 437 47.00 -1.49 -17.64
N PRO A 438 46.87 -2.75 -17.12
CA PRO A 438 45.58 -3.40 -16.85
C PRO A 438 44.67 -2.63 -15.88
N ASP A 439 45.25 -1.95 -14.90
CA ASP A 439 44.54 -1.10 -13.94
C ASP A 439 43.90 0.13 -14.59
N GLN A 440 44.43 0.59 -15.73
CA GLN A 440 43.90 1.73 -16.45
C GLN A 440 42.86 1.37 -17.51
N LEU A 441 42.84 0.12 -17.99
CA LEU A 441 41.89 -0.32 -19.03
C LEU A 441 40.42 -0.09 -18.67
N SER A 442 40.05 -0.20 -17.39
CA SER A 442 38.71 0.06 -16.93
C SER A 442 38.32 1.54 -16.95
N HIS A 443 39.30 2.44 -16.94
CA HIS A 443 39.13 3.89 -16.82
C HIS A 443 39.34 4.68 -18.11
N ILE A 444 39.87 4.06 -19.18
CA ILE A 444 40.16 4.79 -20.41
C ILE A 444 38.95 5.42 -21.10
N PHE A 445 37.75 4.91 -20.80
CA PHE A 445 36.50 5.46 -21.28
C PHE A 445 35.92 6.53 -20.35
N ASP A 446 36.59 6.83 -19.21
CA ASP A 446 36.14 7.87 -18.29
C ASP A 446 36.44 9.26 -18.85
N ARG A 447 35.65 10.27 -18.42
CA ARG A 447 35.82 11.65 -18.86
C ARG A 447 37.16 12.21 -18.40
N PHE A 448 37.89 12.88 -19.29
CA PHE A 448 39.21 13.52 -19.02
C PHE A 448 40.28 12.55 -18.56
N HIS A 449 40.06 11.25 -18.69
CA HIS A 449 41.09 10.28 -18.35
C HIS A 449 42.22 10.31 -19.38
N LYS A 450 43.45 10.33 -18.89
CA LYS A 450 44.70 10.22 -19.67
C LYS A 450 45.60 9.26 -18.93
N ALA A 451 46.12 8.23 -19.63
CA ALA A 451 47.12 7.36 -19.07
C ALA A 451 48.37 8.16 -18.66
N ASP A 452 49.03 7.83 -17.57
CA ASP A 452 50.13 8.62 -17.01
C ASP A 452 51.31 8.78 -17.99
N SER A 453 51.60 7.76 -18.78
CA SER A 453 52.59 7.82 -19.85
C SER A 453 52.23 8.82 -20.97
N SER A 454 50.93 9.02 -21.23
CA SER A 454 50.48 9.95 -22.28
C SER A 454 50.43 11.43 -21.83
N ARG A 455 50.55 11.70 -20.54
CA ARG A 455 50.55 13.08 -19.97
C ARG A 455 51.82 13.84 -20.36
N SER A 456 52.95 13.15 -20.47
CA SER A 456 54.27 13.76 -20.80
C SER A 456 54.48 13.92 -22.29
N THR A 457 54.02 12.99 -23.11
CA THR A 457 54.40 12.87 -24.52
C THR A 457 53.41 13.56 -25.48
N HIS A 458 52.12 13.58 -25.14
CA HIS A 458 51.07 14.11 -26.01
C HIS A 458 50.14 15.11 -25.28
N LYS A 459 50.60 16.37 -25.21
CA LYS A 459 49.85 17.48 -24.55
C LYS A 459 48.50 17.82 -25.20
N ASP A 460 48.24 17.39 -26.43
CA ASP A 460 47.06 17.80 -27.22
C ASP A 460 45.80 17.01 -26.99
N GLY A 461 45.79 15.93 -26.20
CA GLY A 461 44.60 15.15 -25.89
C GLY A 461 43.81 15.70 -24.72
N VAL A 462 42.51 15.93 -24.89
CA VAL A 462 41.59 16.39 -23.83
C VAL A 462 41.07 15.25 -22.96
N GLY A 463 41.20 13.99 -23.39
CA GLY A 463 40.65 12.82 -22.70
C GLY A 463 39.11 12.67 -22.83
N LEU A 464 38.52 13.25 -23.88
CA LEU A 464 37.10 13.15 -24.16
C LEU A 464 36.76 12.21 -25.33
N GLY A 465 37.72 11.85 -26.19
CA GLY A 465 37.46 11.07 -27.41
C GLY A 465 36.86 9.69 -27.16
N LEU A 466 37.45 8.89 -26.25
CA LEU A 466 36.96 7.56 -25.91
C LEU A 466 35.64 7.62 -25.12
N TYR A 467 35.45 8.63 -24.28
CA TYR A 467 34.16 8.84 -23.60
C TYR A 467 33.03 9.16 -24.60
N ILE A 468 33.30 9.95 -25.66
CA ILE A 468 32.33 10.23 -26.74
C ILE A 468 32.01 8.92 -27.47
N VAL A 469 33.01 8.09 -27.80
CA VAL A 469 32.81 6.76 -28.41
C VAL A 469 31.84 5.93 -27.57
N LYS A 470 32.10 5.77 -26.27
CA LYS A 470 31.27 4.98 -25.41
C LYS A 470 29.85 5.58 -25.26
N THR A 471 29.73 6.90 -25.22
CA THR A 471 28.44 7.60 -25.13
C THR A 471 27.61 7.37 -26.40
N ILE A 472 28.18 7.48 -27.57
CA ILE A 472 27.49 7.24 -28.85
C ILE A 472 27.03 5.78 -28.91
N LEU A 473 27.91 4.81 -28.68
CA LEU A 473 27.59 3.38 -28.78
C LEU A 473 26.51 2.97 -27.77
N ASN A 474 26.58 3.46 -26.53
CA ASN A 474 25.54 3.22 -25.52
C ASN A 474 24.14 3.76 -25.93
N THR A 475 24.09 4.87 -26.69
CA THR A 475 22.81 5.41 -27.20
C THR A 475 22.15 4.44 -28.18
N TYR A 476 22.97 3.69 -28.95
CA TYR A 476 22.47 2.65 -29.86
C TYR A 476 22.41 1.26 -29.26
N LYS A 477 22.66 1.11 -27.93
CA LYS A 477 22.72 -0.17 -27.21
C LYS A 477 23.80 -1.12 -27.80
N GLU A 478 24.86 -0.54 -28.31
CA GLU A 478 26.04 -1.22 -28.81
C GLU A 478 27.19 -1.07 -27.80
N ASP A 479 28.21 -1.93 -27.89
CA ASP A 479 29.30 -1.96 -26.91
C ASP A 479 30.67 -1.67 -27.58
N VAL A 480 31.64 -1.29 -26.72
CA VAL A 480 33.04 -1.12 -27.10
C VAL A 480 33.95 -1.80 -26.08
N THR A 481 34.87 -2.59 -26.55
CA THR A 481 35.86 -3.30 -25.75
C THR A 481 37.27 -2.88 -26.17
N VAL A 482 38.22 -3.10 -25.27
CA VAL A 482 39.65 -2.83 -25.54
C VAL A 482 40.50 -3.98 -25.02
N THR A 483 41.50 -4.32 -25.78
CA THR A 483 42.58 -5.22 -25.37
C THR A 483 43.91 -4.52 -25.59
N SER A 484 44.87 -4.64 -24.67
CA SER A 484 46.18 -4.07 -24.79
C SER A 484 47.20 -5.02 -24.16
N GLN A 485 48.04 -5.66 -25.02
CA GLN A 485 49.06 -6.63 -24.63
C GLN A 485 50.25 -6.56 -25.59
N ASP A 486 51.44 -6.80 -25.10
CA ASP A 486 52.67 -6.96 -25.86
C ASP A 486 52.93 -5.84 -26.87
N GLY A 487 52.62 -4.59 -26.51
CA GLY A 487 52.86 -3.45 -27.41
C GLY A 487 51.78 -3.29 -28.48
N PHE A 488 50.65 -3.99 -28.37
CA PHE A 488 49.55 -3.87 -29.32
C PHE A 488 48.24 -3.56 -28.57
N THR A 489 47.52 -2.51 -29.01
CA THR A 489 46.24 -2.10 -28.44
C THR A 489 45.18 -2.19 -29.53
N GLU A 490 44.06 -2.88 -29.25
CA GLU A 490 42.94 -3.04 -30.17
C GLU A 490 41.62 -2.62 -29.49
N PHE A 491 40.89 -1.72 -30.15
CA PHE A 491 39.53 -1.34 -29.79
C PHE A 491 38.54 -2.03 -30.74
N THR A 492 37.55 -2.73 -30.17
CA THR A 492 36.49 -3.38 -30.95
C THR A 492 35.14 -2.85 -30.52
N PHE A 493 34.33 -2.38 -31.45
CA PHE A 493 32.95 -1.99 -31.21
C PHE A 493 31.99 -2.74 -32.12
N THR A 494 30.70 -2.79 -31.70
CA THR A 494 29.67 -3.51 -32.40
C THR A 494 28.70 -2.56 -33.08
N LEU A 495 28.09 -3.00 -34.20
CA LEU A 495 26.92 -2.41 -34.82
C LEU A 495 25.99 -3.53 -35.27
N SER A 496 24.66 -3.30 -35.16
CA SER A 496 23.66 -4.27 -35.61
C SER A 496 23.62 -4.31 -37.13
N GLU A 497 23.74 -5.50 -37.72
CA GLU A 497 23.63 -5.73 -39.17
C GLU A 497 22.17 -5.69 -39.62
N VAL A 498 21.97 -5.41 -40.92
CA VAL A 498 20.66 -5.35 -41.58
C VAL A 498 20.14 -6.75 -41.85
#